data_9528f2711460101961fced0a74169872
#
_entry.id   9528f2711460101961fced0a74169872
#
_cell.length_a   1.000
_cell.length_b   1.000
_cell.length_c   1.000
_cell.angle_alpha   90.00
_cell.angle_beta   90.00
_cell.angle_gamma   90.00
#
_symmetry.space_group_name_H-M   'P 1'
#
loop_
_entity.id
_entity.type
_entity.pdbx_description
1 polymer ?
#
loop_
_entity_poly.entity_id
_entity_poly.type
_entity_poly.pdbx_seq_one_letter_code
_entity_poly.pdbx_strand_id
1 'polypeptide(L)'
;MKLSEVNQALDHKITSGSEYQWNCYPDGRYLDYESDFAYVSVLYSTVDQTVYQAEVSVKREAWDEDKKPYRWLNPDYKDALYKESEKRQVDTDIAWDDVKWVDLEMEEDFLEKATAIFNGKEFDARVKVEFDLDDRSILQLATEAHKRDITLNKMIEIILQEVIDRHRVNGTLA
;
A
#
# COMPACT_ATOMS: atom_id res chain seq x y z
N MET A 1 11.35 8.05 5.60
CA MET A 1 12.14 7.03 4.86
C MET A 1 13.24 7.67 4.05
N LYS A 2 14.41 7.08 4.04
CA LYS A 2 15.55 7.48 3.20
C LYS A 2 15.77 6.47 2.08
N LEU A 3 16.35 6.90 0.97
CA LEU A 3 16.66 6.01 -0.16
C LEU A 3 17.54 4.83 0.23
N SER A 4 18.46 5.02 1.20
CA SER A 4 19.29 3.95 1.73
C SER A 4 18.51 2.82 2.40
N GLU A 5 17.36 3.12 3.02
CA GLU A 5 16.49 2.13 3.66
C GLU A 5 15.79 1.29 2.60
N VAL A 6 15.33 1.91 1.51
CA VAL A 6 14.78 1.18 0.35
C VAL A 6 15.84 0.26 -0.28
N ASN A 7 17.03 0.78 -0.52
CA ASN A 7 18.15 -0.01 -1.06
C ASN A 7 18.46 -1.23 -0.18
N GLN A 8 18.47 -1.06 1.14
CA GLN A 8 18.72 -2.14 2.08
C GLN A 8 17.58 -3.16 2.10
N ALA A 9 16.33 -2.70 2.07
CA ALA A 9 15.15 -3.56 2.11
C ALA A 9 15.04 -4.44 0.85
N LEU A 10 15.37 -3.88 -0.32
CA LEU A 10 15.31 -4.62 -1.58
C LEU A 10 16.60 -5.43 -1.88
N ASP A 11 17.65 -5.31 -1.03
CA ASP A 11 18.96 -5.90 -1.27
C ASP A 11 19.46 -5.65 -2.71
N HIS A 12 19.23 -4.43 -3.19
CA HIS A 12 19.43 -4.10 -4.59
C HIS A 12 20.30 -2.85 -4.76
N LYS A 13 21.20 -2.92 -5.73
CA LYS A 13 21.86 -1.71 -6.22
C LYS A 13 20.98 -1.07 -7.26
N ILE A 14 20.95 0.26 -7.25
CA ILE A 14 20.23 1.11 -8.20
C ILE A 14 20.34 0.56 -9.63
N THR A 15 19.22 0.27 -10.27
CA THR A 15 19.18 -0.34 -11.61
C THR A 15 18.91 0.67 -12.71
N SER A 16 18.06 1.66 -12.46
CA SER A 16 17.80 2.73 -13.43
C SER A 16 17.36 4.01 -12.74
N GLY A 17 17.77 5.14 -13.25
CA GLY A 17 17.32 6.45 -12.79
C GLY A 17 16.56 7.17 -13.89
N SER A 18 15.49 7.87 -13.54
CA SER A 18 14.75 8.74 -14.43
C SER A 18 15.19 10.20 -14.25
N GLU A 19 15.38 10.91 -15.34
CA GLU A 19 15.62 12.37 -15.32
C GLU A 19 14.33 13.17 -15.03
N TYR A 20 13.22 12.47 -14.85
CA TYR A 20 11.94 13.10 -14.65
C TYR A 20 11.93 13.93 -13.36
N GLN A 21 11.62 15.22 -13.51
CA GLN A 21 11.61 16.21 -12.44
C GLN A 21 10.17 16.63 -12.14
N TRP A 22 9.80 16.63 -10.86
CA TRP A 22 8.53 17.17 -10.42
C TRP A 22 8.62 18.69 -10.26
N ASN A 23 7.57 19.40 -10.69
CA ASN A 23 7.54 20.86 -10.60
C ASN A 23 7.52 21.37 -9.15
N CYS A 24 6.87 20.63 -8.24
CA CYS A 24 6.83 20.97 -6.81
C CYS A 24 8.14 20.63 -6.07
N TYR A 25 8.94 19.70 -6.61
CA TYR A 25 10.23 19.29 -6.02
C TYR A 25 11.31 19.27 -7.11
N PRO A 26 11.96 20.44 -7.38
CA PRO A 26 12.97 20.55 -8.42
C PRO A 26 14.18 19.62 -8.23
N ASP A 27 14.48 19.23 -6.99
CA ASP A 27 15.49 18.26 -6.61
C ASP A 27 14.99 16.80 -6.64
N GLY A 28 13.69 16.59 -6.88
CA GLY A 28 13.09 15.26 -6.95
C GLY A 28 13.50 14.49 -8.18
N ARG A 29 13.82 13.21 -8.03
CA ARG A 29 14.11 12.27 -9.11
C ARG A 29 13.45 10.94 -8.83
N TYR A 30 13.02 10.29 -9.89
CA TYR A 30 12.57 8.90 -9.84
C TYR A 30 13.73 7.94 -9.95
N LEU A 31 13.61 6.86 -9.20
CA LEU A 31 14.48 5.72 -9.26
C LEU A 31 13.64 4.46 -9.29
N ASP A 32 13.89 3.61 -10.29
CA ASP A 32 13.14 2.38 -10.49
C ASP A 32 14.02 1.17 -10.17
N TYR A 33 13.43 0.24 -9.44
CA TYR A 33 13.98 -1.07 -9.12
C TYR A 33 13.15 -2.13 -9.83
N GLU A 34 13.79 -3.12 -10.37
CA GLU A 34 13.13 -4.19 -11.09
C GLU A 34 13.62 -5.54 -10.64
N SER A 35 12.70 -6.47 -10.41
CA SER A 35 12.96 -7.89 -10.21
C SER A 35 12.19 -8.71 -11.24
N ASP A 36 12.30 -10.04 -11.17
CA ASP A 36 11.49 -10.92 -12.02
C ASP A 36 9.97 -10.81 -11.71
N PHE A 37 9.61 -10.31 -10.53
CA PHE A 37 8.24 -10.31 -10.01
C PHE A 37 7.58 -8.95 -9.96
N ALA A 38 8.36 -7.88 -9.76
CA ALA A 38 7.82 -6.56 -9.44
C ALA A 38 8.66 -5.39 -9.95
N TYR A 39 7.98 -4.24 -10.01
CA TYR A 39 8.60 -2.92 -10.12
C TYR A 39 8.40 -2.17 -8.81
N VAL A 40 9.45 -1.50 -8.34
CA VAL A 40 9.37 -0.53 -7.24
C VAL A 40 9.89 0.80 -7.79
N SER A 41 9.08 1.85 -7.68
CA SER A 41 9.43 3.20 -8.12
C SER A 41 9.48 4.13 -6.92
N VAL A 42 10.53 4.94 -6.83
CA VAL A 42 10.76 5.83 -5.70
C VAL A 42 11.05 7.24 -6.19
N LEU A 43 10.25 8.21 -5.76
CA LEU A 43 10.53 9.63 -5.90
C LEU A 43 11.30 10.12 -4.68
N TYR A 44 12.50 10.63 -4.86
CA TYR A 44 13.38 11.03 -3.76
C TYR A 44 14.10 12.35 -4.03
N SER A 45 14.56 13.02 -2.97
CA SER A 45 15.41 14.19 -3.03
C SER A 45 16.85 13.81 -3.37
N THR A 46 17.44 14.47 -4.39
CA THR A 46 18.86 14.32 -4.71
C THR A 46 19.77 15.02 -3.69
N VAL A 47 19.22 15.92 -2.87
CA VAL A 47 19.99 16.73 -1.91
C VAL A 47 20.27 15.93 -0.62
N ASP A 48 19.23 15.32 -0.04
CA ASP A 48 19.32 14.68 1.26
C ASP A 48 18.83 13.23 1.28
N GLN A 49 18.49 12.68 0.12
CA GLN A 49 18.02 11.30 -0.08
C GLN A 49 16.69 10.99 0.62
N THR A 50 15.91 12.02 0.99
CA THR A 50 14.56 11.83 1.54
C THR A 50 13.62 11.30 0.46
N VAL A 51 12.89 10.24 0.77
CA VAL A 51 11.86 9.69 -0.12
C VAL A 51 10.57 10.49 0.06
N TYR A 52 10.03 10.98 -1.04
CA TYR A 52 8.76 11.68 -1.09
C TYR A 52 7.60 10.74 -1.35
N GLN A 53 7.81 9.75 -2.22
CA GLN A 53 6.82 8.77 -2.63
C GLN A 53 7.51 7.47 -2.99
N ALA A 54 6.88 6.36 -2.66
CA ALA A 54 7.34 5.04 -3.08
C ALA A 54 6.14 4.18 -3.51
N GLU A 55 6.32 3.41 -4.56
CA GLU A 55 5.29 2.59 -5.18
C GLU A 55 5.82 1.20 -5.46
N VAL A 56 4.98 0.18 -5.29
CA VAL A 56 5.28 -1.19 -5.69
C VAL A 56 4.12 -1.78 -6.47
N SER A 57 4.45 -2.41 -7.60
CA SER A 57 3.49 -3.12 -8.45
C SER A 57 4.04 -4.45 -8.91
N VAL A 58 3.16 -5.44 -9.05
CA VAL A 58 3.49 -6.75 -9.60
C VAL A 58 3.65 -6.63 -11.12
N LYS A 59 4.59 -7.35 -11.72
CA LYS A 59 4.72 -7.41 -13.18
C LYS A 59 3.44 -7.99 -13.83
N ARG A 60 3.06 -7.48 -15.00
CA ARG A 60 1.81 -7.86 -15.69
C ARG A 60 1.64 -9.37 -15.93
N GLU A 61 2.73 -10.08 -16.15
CA GLU A 61 2.72 -11.53 -16.37
C GLU A 61 2.31 -12.32 -15.12
N ALA A 62 2.51 -11.72 -13.94
CA ALA A 62 2.10 -12.26 -12.64
C ALA A 62 0.89 -11.50 -12.07
N TRP A 63 0.28 -10.60 -12.85
CA TRP A 63 -0.82 -9.76 -12.41
C TRP A 63 -2.08 -10.59 -12.24
N ASP A 64 -2.56 -10.60 -11.00
CA ASP A 64 -3.89 -11.03 -10.63
C ASP A 64 -4.74 -9.76 -10.45
N GLU A 65 -5.94 -9.68 -11.02
CA GLU A 65 -6.82 -8.50 -10.93
C GLU A 65 -7.12 -8.09 -9.49
N ASP A 66 -6.98 -9.02 -8.54
CA ASP A 66 -7.14 -8.77 -7.11
C ASP A 66 -5.90 -8.14 -6.45
N LYS A 67 -4.74 -8.13 -7.13
CA LYS A 67 -3.48 -7.57 -6.59
C LYS A 67 -3.35 -6.11 -6.96
N LYS A 68 -3.79 -5.25 -6.06
CA LYS A 68 -3.65 -3.80 -6.21
C LYS A 68 -2.20 -3.35 -5.97
N PRO A 69 -1.72 -2.34 -6.71
CA PRO A 69 -0.44 -1.73 -6.40
C PRO A 69 -0.51 -0.96 -5.08
N TYR A 70 0.59 -0.93 -4.35
CA TYR A 70 0.71 -0.24 -3.07
C TYR A 70 1.55 1.01 -3.22
N ARG A 71 1.18 2.05 -2.49
CA ARG A 71 1.87 3.33 -2.48
C ARG A 71 2.02 3.86 -1.06
N TRP A 72 3.18 4.43 -0.77
CA TRP A 72 3.42 5.23 0.42
C TRP A 72 3.76 6.66 0.01
N LEU A 73 3.09 7.62 0.61
CA LEU A 73 3.34 9.05 0.43
C LEU A 73 3.89 9.60 1.74
N ASN A 74 5.04 10.27 1.67
CA ASN A 74 5.62 10.91 2.83
C ASN A 74 4.62 11.95 3.41
N PRO A 75 4.20 11.82 4.67
CA PRO A 75 3.19 12.69 5.27
C PRO A 75 3.52 14.18 5.17
N ASP A 76 4.79 14.54 5.27
CA ASP A 76 5.26 15.93 5.21
C ASP A 76 5.08 16.57 3.81
N TYR A 77 4.92 15.76 2.78
CA TYR A 77 4.86 16.19 1.37
C TYR A 77 3.56 15.79 0.66
N LYS A 78 2.69 15.08 1.34
CA LYS A 78 1.48 14.46 0.78
C LYS A 78 0.60 15.43 0.01
N ASP A 79 0.30 16.61 0.57
CA ASP A 79 -0.58 17.60 -0.06
C ASP A 79 -0.02 18.16 -1.38
N ALA A 80 1.30 18.38 -1.43
CA ALA A 80 1.95 18.88 -2.64
C ALA A 80 2.00 17.80 -3.73
N LEU A 81 2.23 16.55 -3.34
CA LEU A 81 2.23 15.40 -4.26
C LEU A 81 0.84 15.18 -4.87
N TYR A 82 -0.23 15.26 -4.09
CA TYR A 82 -1.59 15.15 -4.63
C TYR A 82 -1.93 16.27 -5.61
N LYS A 83 -1.62 17.51 -5.27
CA LYS A 83 -1.86 18.66 -6.17
C LYS A 83 -1.10 18.55 -7.48
N GLU A 84 0.12 18.04 -7.47
CA GLU A 84 0.90 17.84 -8.69
C GLU A 84 0.35 16.66 -9.51
N SER A 85 -0.06 15.59 -8.85
CA SER A 85 -0.70 14.43 -9.47
C SER A 85 -2.01 14.81 -10.18
N GLU A 86 -2.86 15.62 -9.54
CA GLU A 86 -4.10 16.13 -10.14
C GLU A 86 -3.83 16.97 -11.39
N LYS A 87 -2.82 17.84 -11.37
CA LYS A 87 -2.44 18.65 -12.55
C LYS A 87 -2.03 17.79 -13.73
N ARG A 88 -1.35 16.67 -13.48
CA ARG A 88 -0.87 15.78 -14.53
C ARG A 88 -1.96 14.96 -15.17
N GLN A 89 -2.97 14.57 -14.42
CA GLN A 89 -4.15 13.87 -14.95
C GLN A 89 -4.88 14.73 -16.00
N VAL A 90 -4.84 16.05 -15.85
CA VAL A 90 -5.45 16.97 -16.82
C VAL A 90 -4.61 17.12 -18.09
N ASP A 91 -3.29 16.98 -18.00
CA ASP A 91 -2.37 17.21 -19.11
C ASP A 91 -2.04 15.95 -19.95
N THR A 92 -2.40 14.77 -19.46
CA THR A 92 -2.14 13.51 -20.16
C THR A 92 -3.45 12.77 -20.41
N ASP A 93 -3.78 12.55 -21.70
CA ASP A 93 -4.86 11.66 -22.17
C ASP A 93 -4.61 10.16 -21.80
N ILE A 94 -3.69 9.91 -20.90
CA ILE A 94 -3.39 8.57 -20.42
C ILE A 94 -4.37 8.25 -19.29
N ALA A 95 -5.26 7.30 -19.51
CA ALA A 95 -6.18 6.74 -18.53
C ALA A 95 -5.42 6.03 -17.39
N TRP A 96 -4.81 6.82 -16.51
CA TRP A 96 -4.32 6.35 -15.20
C TRP A 96 -5.48 6.14 -14.22
N ASP A 97 -6.71 6.46 -14.65
CA ASP A 97 -7.93 6.44 -13.84
C ASP A 97 -8.34 5.04 -13.36
N ASP A 98 -7.79 3.98 -13.95
CA ASP A 98 -8.14 2.61 -13.58
C ASP A 98 -7.21 1.98 -12.54
N VAL A 99 -6.08 2.61 -12.20
CA VAL A 99 -5.16 2.07 -11.20
C VAL A 99 -5.58 2.53 -9.80
N LYS A 100 -6.28 1.66 -9.10
CA LYS A 100 -6.66 1.90 -7.70
C LYS A 100 -5.48 1.55 -6.77
N TRP A 101 -4.69 2.55 -6.43
CA TRP A 101 -3.63 2.44 -5.44
C TRP A 101 -4.17 2.12 -4.06
N VAL A 102 -3.44 1.29 -3.33
CA VAL A 102 -3.64 1.11 -1.89
C VAL A 102 -2.60 1.97 -1.18
N ASP A 103 -3.03 3.09 -0.61
CA ASP A 103 -2.16 3.97 0.16
C ASP A 103 -1.85 3.35 1.52
N LEU A 104 -0.57 3.26 1.85
CA LEU A 104 -0.07 2.81 3.14
C LEU A 104 0.35 4.03 3.96
N GLU A 105 -0.03 4.04 5.23
CA GLU A 105 0.27 5.16 6.13
C GLU A 105 1.69 5.08 6.70
N MET A 106 2.16 3.88 7.03
CA MET A 106 3.45 3.66 7.66
C MET A 106 4.50 3.24 6.62
N GLU A 107 5.71 3.80 6.76
CA GLU A 107 6.83 3.47 5.87
C GLU A 107 7.31 2.02 6.04
N GLU A 108 7.27 1.50 7.27
CA GLU A 108 7.63 0.11 7.58
C GLU A 108 6.71 -0.87 6.87
N ASP A 109 5.40 -0.60 6.86
CA ASP A 109 4.42 -1.40 6.13
C ASP A 109 4.72 -1.43 4.63
N PHE A 110 5.11 -0.28 4.06
CA PHE A 110 5.50 -0.22 2.66
C PHE A 110 6.76 -1.05 2.39
N LEU A 111 7.81 -0.89 3.20
CA LEU A 111 9.07 -1.61 3.01
C LEU A 111 8.88 -3.12 3.13
N GLU A 112 8.07 -3.57 4.10
CA GLU A 112 7.76 -5.00 4.25
C GLU A 112 7.03 -5.55 3.02
N LYS A 113 5.99 -4.84 2.56
CA LYS A 113 5.20 -5.23 1.38
C LYS A 113 6.02 -5.21 0.10
N ALA A 114 6.76 -4.13 -0.13
CA ALA A 114 7.61 -3.99 -1.29
C ALA A 114 8.67 -5.10 -1.34
N THR A 115 9.30 -5.41 -0.21
CA THR A 115 10.28 -6.49 -0.11
C THR A 115 9.66 -7.86 -0.42
N ALA A 116 8.47 -8.14 0.12
CA ALA A 116 7.79 -9.40 -0.13
C ALA A 116 7.45 -9.57 -1.61
N ILE A 117 6.79 -8.56 -2.21
CA ILE A 117 6.37 -8.59 -3.61
C ILE A 117 7.58 -8.63 -4.56
N PHE A 118 8.62 -7.85 -4.27
CA PHE A 118 9.84 -7.77 -5.07
C PHE A 118 10.58 -9.12 -5.13
N ASN A 119 10.48 -9.92 -4.07
CA ASN A 119 11.05 -11.26 -3.98
C ASN A 119 10.09 -12.39 -4.40
N GLY A 120 8.95 -12.07 -5.00
CA GLY A 120 7.97 -13.04 -5.47
C GLY A 120 7.29 -13.83 -4.35
N LYS A 121 7.28 -13.30 -3.13
CA LYS A 121 6.55 -13.90 -2.03
C LYS A 121 5.10 -13.46 -2.08
N GLU A 122 4.19 -14.40 -1.79
CA GLU A 122 2.79 -14.03 -1.59
C GLU A 122 2.71 -13.01 -0.46
N PHE A 123 2.09 -11.88 -0.79
CA PHE A 123 1.82 -10.85 0.17
C PHE A 123 0.48 -11.15 0.84
N ASP A 124 0.50 -11.45 2.13
CA ASP A 124 -0.70 -11.56 2.93
C ASP A 124 -1.16 -10.16 3.35
N ALA A 125 -2.15 -9.62 2.61
CA ALA A 125 -2.74 -8.30 2.90
C ALA A 125 -3.53 -8.27 4.22
N ARG A 126 -3.61 -9.39 4.94
CA ARG A 126 -4.32 -9.45 6.22
C ARG A 126 -3.54 -8.70 7.27
N VAL A 127 -4.15 -7.65 7.79
CA VAL A 127 -3.64 -6.93 8.96
C VAL A 127 -3.98 -7.75 10.20
N LYS A 128 -2.96 -8.01 11.03
CA LYS A 128 -3.17 -8.66 12.32
C LYS A 128 -3.78 -7.63 13.27
N VAL A 129 -5.05 -7.78 13.58
CA VAL A 129 -5.74 -6.93 14.56
C VAL A 129 -5.84 -7.69 15.87
N GLU A 130 -5.29 -7.12 16.94
CA GLU A 130 -5.43 -7.68 18.28
C GLU A 130 -6.74 -7.18 18.90
N PHE A 131 -7.58 -8.11 19.32
CA PHE A 131 -8.81 -7.80 20.04
C PHE A 131 -8.65 -8.24 21.50
N ASP A 132 -8.87 -7.31 22.42
CA ASP A 132 -8.97 -7.63 23.84
C ASP A 132 -10.41 -8.04 24.15
N LEU A 133 -10.68 -9.34 24.03
CA LEU A 133 -11.97 -9.96 24.32
C LEU A 133 -11.86 -10.87 25.53
N ASP A 134 -12.84 -10.81 26.42
CA ASP A 134 -12.92 -11.75 27.53
C ASP A 134 -13.19 -13.19 27.04
N ASP A 135 -12.80 -14.18 27.85
CA ASP A 135 -12.91 -15.60 27.50
C ASP A 135 -14.36 -16.02 27.18
N ARG A 136 -15.35 -15.40 27.81
CA ARG A 136 -16.76 -15.70 27.56
C ARG A 136 -17.19 -15.23 26.17
N SER A 137 -16.76 -14.03 25.76
CA SER A 137 -17.03 -13.48 24.45
C SER A 137 -16.35 -14.31 23.35
N ILE A 138 -15.09 -14.71 23.57
CA ILE A 138 -14.35 -15.59 22.64
C ILE A 138 -15.09 -16.92 22.48
N LEU A 139 -15.52 -17.55 23.61
CA LEU A 139 -16.22 -18.82 23.57
C LEU A 139 -17.58 -18.71 22.85
N GLN A 140 -18.31 -17.62 23.05
CA GLN A 140 -19.58 -17.38 22.34
C GLN A 140 -19.35 -17.24 20.82
N LEU A 141 -18.36 -16.47 20.41
CA LEU A 141 -18.00 -16.31 18.99
C LEU A 141 -17.54 -17.61 18.36
N ALA A 142 -16.69 -18.37 19.04
CA ALA A 142 -16.23 -19.67 18.57
C ALA A 142 -17.37 -20.68 18.43
N THR A 143 -18.30 -20.69 19.39
CA THR A 143 -19.49 -21.56 19.35
C THR A 143 -20.40 -21.22 18.18
N GLU A 144 -20.59 -19.92 17.91
CA GLU A 144 -21.44 -19.48 16.81
C GLU A 144 -20.75 -19.73 15.44
N ALA A 145 -19.44 -19.53 15.35
CA ALA A 145 -18.65 -19.87 14.17
C ALA A 145 -18.74 -21.38 13.85
N HIS A 146 -18.61 -22.23 14.88
CA HIS A 146 -18.74 -23.67 14.72
C HIS A 146 -20.13 -24.09 14.22
N LYS A 147 -21.20 -23.48 14.73
CA LYS A 147 -22.57 -23.77 14.25
C LYS A 147 -22.75 -23.41 12.74
N ARG A 148 -22.02 -22.41 12.27
CA ARG A 148 -22.06 -21.97 10.86
C ARG A 148 -21.02 -22.64 9.96
N ASP A 149 -20.24 -23.56 10.52
CA ASP A 149 -19.14 -24.25 9.83
C ASP A 149 -18.12 -23.27 9.20
N ILE A 150 -17.77 -22.21 9.93
CA ILE A 150 -16.79 -21.20 9.55
C ILE A 150 -15.73 -21.03 10.63
N THR A 151 -14.58 -20.42 10.26
CA THR A 151 -13.53 -20.11 11.24
C THR A 151 -13.93 -18.95 12.15
N LEU A 152 -13.30 -18.86 13.34
CA LEU A 152 -13.52 -17.74 14.26
C LEU A 152 -13.17 -16.40 13.59
N ASN A 153 -12.07 -16.33 12.83
CA ASN A 153 -11.68 -15.13 12.10
C ASN A 153 -12.77 -14.71 11.10
N LYS A 154 -13.34 -15.66 10.36
CA LYS A 154 -14.43 -15.37 9.42
C LYS A 154 -15.69 -14.88 10.13
N MET A 155 -15.99 -15.40 11.32
CA MET A 155 -17.11 -14.92 12.12
C MET A 155 -16.89 -13.47 12.58
N ILE A 156 -15.67 -13.12 13.03
CA ILE A 156 -15.32 -11.76 13.43
C ILE A 156 -15.43 -10.82 12.23
N GLU A 157 -14.91 -11.20 11.07
CA GLU A 157 -15.02 -10.43 9.82
C GLU A 157 -16.49 -10.12 9.47
N ILE A 158 -17.38 -11.12 9.53
CA ILE A 158 -18.80 -10.93 9.25
C ILE A 158 -19.42 -9.91 10.22
N ILE A 159 -19.14 -10.03 11.50
CA ILE A 159 -19.68 -9.12 12.53
C ILE A 159 -19.18 -7.68 12.28
N LEU A 160 -17.89 -7.52 12.03
CA LEU A 160 -17.31 -6.20 11.74
C LEU A 160 -17.95 -5.59 10.49
N GLN A 161 -18.10 -6.37 9.42
CA GLN A 161 -18.75 -5.90 8.19
C GLN A 161 -20.21 -5.47 8.45
N GLU A 162 -20.98 -6.24 9.20
CA GLU A 162 -22.35 -5.89 9.56
C GLU A 162 -22.44 -4.60 10.40
N VAL A 163 -21.46 -4.35 11.28
CA VAL A 163 -21.38 -3.11 12.06
C VAL A 163 -21.05 -1.91 11.15
N ILE A 164 -20.04 -2.06 10.30
CA ILE A 164 -19.64 -1.02 9.35
C ILE A 164 -20.80 -0.64 8.43
N ASP A 165 -21.49 -1.63 7.86
CA ASP A 165 -22.61 -1.41 6.95
C ASP A 165 -23.78 -0.69 7.66
N ARG A 166 -24.09 -1.07 8.90
CA ARG A 166 -25.08 -0.34 9.71
C ARG A 166 -24.71 1.11 9.96
N HIS A 167 -23.44 1.39 10.24
CA HIS A 167 -22.97 2.77 10.45
C HIS A 167 -22.93 3.60 9.18
N ARG A 168 -22.62 3.00 8.03
CA ARG A 168 -22.71 3.66 6.72
C ARG A 168 -24.14 4.05 6.37
N VAL A 169 -25.10 3.15 6.58
CA VAL A 169 -26.53 3.42 6.34
C VAL A 169 -27.06 4.53 7.26
N ASN A 170 -26.56 4.61 8.49
CA ASN A 170 -26.99 5.62 9.46
C ASN A 170 -26.19 6.94 9.35
N GLY A 171 -25.28 7.09 8.38
CA GLY A 171 -24.52 8.32 8.15
C GLY A 171 -23.51 8.67 9.24
N THR A 172 -23.08 7.69 10.06
CA THR A 172 -22.19 7.92 11.20
C THR A 172 -20.71 7.68 10.85
N LEU A 173 -20.43 7.05 9.71
CA LEU A 173 -19.09 6.89 9.12
C LEU A 173 -19.15 7.50 7.72
N ALA A 174 -18.54 8.66 7.56
CA ALA A 174 -18.29 9.31 6.27
C ALA A 174 -16.93 8.86 5.74
#